data_1a78b1b9c3b43c5d5640fc4c471ae842
#
_entry.id   1a78b1b9c3b43c5d5640fc4c471ae842
#
_cell.length_a   1.000
_cell.length_b   1.000
_cell.length_c   1.000
_cell.angle_alpha   90.00
_cell.angle_beta   90.00
_cell.angle_gamma   90.00
#
_symmetry.space_group_name_H-M   'P 1'
#
loop_
_entity.id
_entity.type
_entity.pdbx_description
1 polymer ?
#
loop_
_entity_poly.entity_id
_entity_poly.type
_entity_poly.pdbx_seq_one_letter_code
_entity_poly.pdbx_strand_id
1 'polypeptide(L)'
;MIMTVEEFRSYVDTDKADEVLSAKLAALELLIRKYTHNNFQHRGFRCAADISGSIFSAEALQPFDVGDTIQVTESQLNAGLYTVTAATDTTFEVADTLHDEDDVLVTKVVYPVDVKMGVANMLEWDLNNRSKVGIQSETISRHSVTYFSMDGDNASMGYPKSLTGFLKPYVKARF
;
A
#
# COMPACT_ATOMS: atom_id res chain seq x y z
N MET A 1 -4.58 -1.52 -3.32
CA MET A 1 -3.19 -1.00 -3.48
C MET A 1 -3.16 0.48 -3.12
N ILE A 2 -2.10 0.99 -2.50
CA ILE A 2 -2.00 2.38 -2.03
C ILE A 2 -2.11 3.41 -3.18
N MET A 3 -1.57 3.07 -4.34
CA MET A 3 -1.72 3.78 -5.61
C MET A 3 -1.48 2.82 -6.77
N THR A 4 -1.96 3.14 -7.95
CA THR A 4 -1.67 2.38 -9.17
C THR A 4 -0.27 2.68 -9.70
N VAL A 5 0.27 1.82 -10.56
CA VAL A 5 1.56 2.07 -11.24
C VAL A 5 1.46 3.31 -12.15
N GLU A 6 0.32 3.52 -12.79
CA GLU A 6 0.08 4.72 -13.61
C GLU A 6 0.08 5.99 -12.76
N GLU A 7 -0.59 5.97 -11.60
CA GLU A 7 -0.56 7.08 -10.65
C GLU A 7 0.88 7.37 -10.19
N PHE A 8 1.66 6.33 -9.86
CA PHE A 8 3.07 6.49 -9.48
C PHE A 8 3.90 7.12 -10.61
N ARG A 9 3.74 6.66 -11.86
CA ARG A 9 4.45 7.20 -13.02
C ARG A 9 4.09 8.65 -13.34
N SER A 10 2.94 9.14 -12.87
CA SER A 10 2.59 10.56 -12.99
C SER A 10 3.43 11.46 -12.09
N TYR A 11 4.03 10.89 -11.02
CA TYR A 11 4.89 11.62 -10.07
C TYR A 11 6.38 11.40 -10.33
N VAL A 12 6.76 10.19 -10.78
CA VAL A 12 8.16 9.75 -10.89
C VAL A 12 8.43 9.14 -12.26
N ASP A 13 9.38 9.69 -12.99
CA ASP A 13 9.85 9.13 -14.26
C ASP A 13 10.78 7.93 -13.98
N THR A 14 10.43 6.76 -14.50
CA THR A 14 11.19 5.53 -14.32
C THR A 14 10.97 4.53 -15.45
N ASP A 15 12.01 3.80 -15.82
CA ASP A 15 12.03 2.73 -16.82
C ASP A 15 11.75 1.33 -16.25
N LYS A 16 11.48 1.24 -14.93
CA LYS A 16 11.24 -0.05 -14.29
C LYS A 16 9.94 -0.69 -14.77
N ALA A 17 9.96 -2.02 -14.90
CA ALA A 17 8.79 -2.79 -15.31
C ALA A 17 7.64 -2.66 -14.30
N ASP A 18 6.40 -2.70 -14.80
CA ASP A 18 5.19 -2.48 -14.01
C ASP A 18 5.02 -3.53 -12.91
N GLU A 19 5.42 -4.78 -13.16
CA GLU A 19 5.39 -5.86 -12.17
C GLU A 19 6.30 -5.55 -10.97
N VAL A 20 7.48 -4.97 -11.23
CA VAL A 20 8.43 -4.59 -10.17
C VAL A 20 7.87 -3.43 -9.35
N LEU A 21 7.30 -2.42 -10.02
CA LEU A 21 6.69 -1.27 -9.35
C LEU A 21 5.48 -1.70 -8.52
N SER A 22 4.60 -2.53 -9.08
CA SER A 22 3.42 -3.07 -8.40
C SER A 22 3.81 -3.85 -7.14
N ALA A 23 4.78 -4.76 -7.23
CA ALA A 23 5.27 -5.52 -6.08
C ALA A 23 5.86 -4.61 -4.98
N LYS A 24 6.63 -3.58 -5.37
CA LYS A 24 7.21 -2.63 -4.42
C LYS A 24 6.13 -1.75 -3.76
N LEU A 25 5.15 -1.28 -4.51
CA LEU A 25 4.01 -0.52 -3.97
C LEU A 25 3.19 -1.35 -2.97
N ALA A 26 2.93 -2.61 -3.29
CA ALA A 26 2.25 -3.54 -2.37
C ALA A 26 3.07 -3.77 -1.08
N ALA A 27 4.39 -3.94 -1.20
CA ALA A 27 5.27 -4.09 -0.04
C ALA A 27 5.30 -2.83 0.84
N LEU A 28 5.34 -1.63 0.24
CA LEU A 28 5.28 -0.36 0.96
C LEU A 28 3.93 -0.16 1.65
N GLU A 29 2.83 -0.52 1.01
CA GLU A 29 1.50 -0.50 1.61
C GLU A 29 1.46 -1.30 2.91
N LEU A 30 1.92 -2.55 2.88
CA LEU A 30 1.97 -3.40 4.07
C LEU A 30 2.91 -2.85 5.15
N LEU A 31 4.06 -2.32 4.75
CA LEU A 31 5.04 -1.72 5.66
C LEU A 31 4.45 -0.52 6.42
N ILE A 32 3.79 0.39 5.69
CA ILE A 32 3.17 1.59 6.26
C ILE A 32 2.03 1.22 7.21
N ARG A 33 1.16 0.29 6.80
CA ARG A 33 0.06 -0.20 7.65
C ARG A 33 0.58 -0.81 8.95
N LYS A 34 1.63 -1.62 8.87
CA LYS A 34 2.30 -2.20 10.05
C LYS A 34 2.92 -1.14 10.95
N TYR A 35 3.66 -0.20 10.37
CA TYR A 35 4.34 0.85 11.11
C TYR A 35 3.38 1.78 11.83
N THR A 36 2.32 2.20 11.13
CA THR A 36 1.34 3.15 11.67
C THR A 36 0.27 2.48 12.54
N HIS A 37 0.20 1.15 12.58
CA HIS A 37 -0.93 0.40 13.17
C HIS A 37 -2.29 0.89 12.67
N ASN A 38 -2.32 1.42 11.43
CA ASN A 38 -3.48 2.02 10.83
C ASN A 38 -3.83 1.30 9.53
N ASN A 39 -5.02 0.77 9.48
CA ASN A 39 -5.54 0.07 8.30
C ASN A 39 -6.12 1.03 7.26
N PHE A 40 -6.13 2.34 7.52
CA PHE A 40 -6.69 3.36 6.63
C PHE A 40 -8.11 3.06 6.17
N GLN A 41 -8.88 2.37 7.01
CA GLN A 41 -10.27 2.02 6.74
C GLN A 41 -11.18 3.24 6.82
N HIS A 42 -12.00 3.44 5.79
CA HIS A 42 -13.09 4.39 5.81
C HIS A 42 -14.36 3.69 6.28
N ARG A 43 -14.60 3.69 7.60
CA ARG A 43 -15.68 2.90 8.24
C ARG A 43 -17.09 3.30 7.81
N GLY A 44 -17.29 4.45 7.19
CA GLY A 44 -18.58 4.85 6.59
C GLY A 44 -18.90 4.11 5.29
N PHE A 45 -17.90 3.46 4.67
CA PHE A 45 -18.05 2.67 3.45
C PHE A 45 -17.70 1.22 3.74
N ARG A 46 -18.70 0.48 4.22
CA ARG A 46 -18.57 -0.95 4.53
C ARG A 46 -19.90 -1.67 4.32
N CYS A 47 -19.84 -2.96 4.02
CA CYS A 47 -20.98 -3.86 4.01
C CYS A 47 -20.57 -5.27 4.48
N ALA A 48 -21.56 -6.05 4.92
CA ALA A 48 -21.45 -7.49 4.98
C ALA A 48 -21.68 -8.04 3.58
N ALA A 49 -20.98 -9.09 3.20
CA ALA A 49 -21.13 -9.74 1.90
C ALA A 49 -20.77 -11.22 1.99
N ASP A 50 -21.39 -12.00 1.10
CA ASP A 50 -21.05 -13.39 0.86
C ASP A 50 -20.08 -13.48 -0.30
N ILE A 51 -19.10 -14.39 -0.23
CA ILE A 51 -18.11 -14.62 -1.26
C ILE A 51 -18.42 -15.93 -1.98
N SER A 52 -18.46 -15.87 -3.31
CA SER A 52 -18.47 -17.06 -4.17
C SER A 52 -17.46 -16.89 -5.30
N GLY A 53 -16.35 -17.61 -5.22
CA GLY A 53 -15.22 -17.46 -6.14
C GLY A 53 -14.58 -16.08 -6.04
N SER A 54 -14.72 -15.25 -7.09
CA SER A 54 -14.21 -13.84 -7.12
C SER A 54 -15.29 -12.80 -6.83
N ILE A 55 -16.55 -13.21 -6.64
CA ILE A 55 -17.70 -12.33 -6.54
C ILE A 55 -18.12 -12.18 -5.07
N PHE A 56 -18.33 -10.94 -4.68
CA PHE A 56 -18.94 -10.55 -3.40
C PHE A 56 -20.38 -10.13 -3.65
N SER A 57 -21.31 -10.64 -2.86
CA SER A 57 -22.73 -10.32 -2.92
C SER A 57 -23.19 -9.70 -1.60
N ALA A 58 -23.64 -8.44 -1.63
CA ALA A 58 -24.18 -7.74 -0.47
C ALA A 58 -25.71 -7.80 -0.47
N GLU A 59 -26.33 -7.88 0.71
CA GLU A 59 -27.80 -7.86 0.85
C GLU A 59 -28.42 -6.50 0.47
N ALA A 60 -27.66 -5.42 0.56
CA ALA A 60 -28.08 -4.06 0.25
C ALA A 60 -27.12 -3.41 -0.77
N LEU A 61 -27.35 -2.14 -1.08
CA LEU A 61 -26.43 -1.36 -1.94
C LEU A 61 -25.01 -1.41 -1.37
N GLN A 62 -24.08 -1.90 -2.17
CA GLN A 62 -22.67 -1.90 -1.82
C GLN A 62 -22.05 -0.51 -2.11
N PRO A 63 -21.08 -0.05 -1.29
CA PRO A 63 -20.53 1.30 -1.39
C PRO A 63 -19.22 1.39 -2.17
N PHE A 64 -18.88 0.41 -3.01
CA PHE A 64 -17.58 0.33 -3.67
C PHE A 64 -17.66 0.57 -5.17
N ASP A 65 -16.65 1.24 -5.72
CA ASP A 65 -16.46 1.48 -7.14
C ASP A 65 -15.28 0.67 -7.70
N VAL A 66 -15.27 0.48 -9.02
CA VAL A 66 -14.12 -0.14 -9.71
C VAL A 66 -12.85 0.65 -9.43
N GLY A 67 -11.78 -0.05 -9.07
CA GLY A 67 -10.49 0.53 -8.67
C GLY A 67 -10.36 0.80 -7.17
N ASP A 68 -11.44 0.70 -6.38
CA ASP A 68 -11.36 0.84 -4.95
C ASP A 68 -10.50 -0.27 -4.31
N THR A 69 -9.73 0.11 -3.31
CA THR A 69 -9.07 -0.86 -2.42
C THR A 69 -10.01 -1.17 -1.27
N ILE A 70 -10.25 -2.46 -1.08
CA ILE A 70 -11.10 -2.99 0.00
C ILE A 70 -10.29 -3.87 0.93
N GLN A 71 -10.71 -3.92 2.17
CA GLN A 71 -10.20 -4.86 3.17
C GLN A 71 -11.32 -5.80 3.61
N VAL A 72 -11.08 -7.09 3.45
CA VAL A 72 -11.92 -8.17 3.99
C VAL A 72 -11.45 -8.47 5.41
N THR A 73 -12.37 -8.47 6.35
CA THR A 73 -12.19 -8.83 7.76
C THR A 73 -13.35 -9.73 8.21
N GLU A 74 -13.24 -10.29 9.41
CA GLU A 74 -14.22 -11.26 9.92
C GLU A 74 -14.38 -12.47 8.99
N SER A 75 -13.29 -12.86 8.34
CA SER A 75 -13.16 -13.98 7.42
C SER A 75 -12.12 -14.96 7.97
N GLN A 76 -12.37 -16.25 7.79
CA GLN A 76 -11.43 -17.31 8.19
C GLN A 76 -10.38 -17.57 7.12
N LEU A 77 -10.75 -17.43 5.84
CA LEU A 77 -9.93 -17.85 4.71
C LEU A 77 -9.50 -16.71 3.78
N ASN A 78 -10.31 -15.63 3.72
CA ASN A 78 -10.15 -14.56 2.74
C ASN A 78 -9.76 -13.21 3.36
N ALA A 79 -9.31 -13.18 4.61
CA ALA A 79 -8.88 -11.91 5.24
C ALA A 79 -7.70 -11.31 4.47
N GLY A 80 -7.86 -10.10 3.91
CA GLY A 80 -6.84 -9.50 3.05
C GLY A 80 -7.23 -8.13 2.49
N LEU A 81 -6.37 -7.69 1.57
CA LEU A 81 -6.57 -6.47 0.77
C LEU A 81 -6.78 -6.87 -0.67
N TYR A 82 -7.82 -6.34 -1.27
CA TYR A 82 -8.17 -6.59 -2.66
C TYR A 82 -8.48 -5.29 -3.39
N THR A 83 -8.46 -5.34 -4.72
CA THR A 83 -8.88 -4.22 -5.58
C THR A 83 -10.14 -4.64 -6.34
N VAL A 84 -11.16 -3.81 -6.32
CA VAL A 84 -12.42 -4.04 -7.04
C VAL A 84 -12.16 -3.91 -8.54
N THR A 85 -12.54 -4.94 -9.30
CA THR A 85 -12.37 -5.01 -10.77
C THR A 85 -13.67 -4.78 -11.51
N ALA A 86 -14.81 -5.15 -10.90
CA ALA A 86 -16.15 -4.88 -11.41
C ALA A 86 -17.09 -4.58 -10.23
N ALA A 87 -18.11 -3.76 -10.46
CA ALA A 87 -19.10 -3.41 -9.45
C ALA A 87 -20.48 -3.18 -10.07
N THR A 88 -21.52 -3.63 -9.35
CA THR A 88 -22.93 -3.35 -9.59
C THR A 88 -23.56 -2.79 -8.31
N ASP A 89 -24.86 -2.59 -8.26
CA ASP A 89 -25.54 -2.07 -7.07
C ASP A 89 -25.40 -2.97 -5.83
N THR A 90 -25.33 -4.29 -6.02
CA THR A 90 -25.31 -5.26 -4.92
C THR A 90 -24.15 -6.25 -4.98
N THR A 91 -23.35 -6.25 -6.06
CA THR A 91 -22.22 -7.15 -6.22
C THR A 91 -20.95 -6.40 -6.60
N PHE A 92 -19.81 -6.94 -6.24
CA PHE A 92 -18.51 -6.48 -6.71
C PHE A 92 -17.55 -7.65 -6.85
N GLU A 93 -16.54 -7.51 -7.70
CA GLU A 93 -15.59 -8.57 -8.02
C GLU A 93 -14.16 -8.11 -7.75
N VAL A 94 -13.30 -9.09 -7.49
CA VAL A 94 -11.84 -8.92 -7.39
C VAL A 94 -11.14 -9.85 -8.38
N ALA A 95 -9.87 -9.58 -8.68
CA ALA A 95 -9.10 -10.43 -9.60
C ALA A 95 -8.71 -11.79 -8.99
N ASP A 96 -8.65 -11.87 -7.66
CA ASP A 96 -8.25 -13.08 -6.95
C ASP A 96 -9.40 -14.08 -6.88
N THR A 97 -9.06 -15.39 -6.99
CA THR A 97 -10.00 -16.45 -6.69
C THR A 97 -9.98 -16.72 -5.19
N LEU A 98 -11.12 -16.53 -4.54
CA LEU A 98 -11.30 -16.65 -3.11
C LEU A 98 -12.03 -17.95 -2.76
N HIS A 99 -12.03 -18.31 -1.49
CA HIS A 99 -12.85 -19.40 -0.97
C HIS A 99 -14.29 -18.90 -0.76
N ASP A 100 -15.27 -19.75 -1.02
CA ASP A 100 -16.66 -19.45 -0.69
C ASP A 100 -16.80 -19.27 0.82
N GLU A 101 -17.39 -18.17 1.25
CA GLU A 101 -17.54 -17.81 2.66
C GLU A 101 -18.68 -16.80 2.82
N ASP A 102 -19.51 -17.01 3.86
CA ASP A 102 -20.67 -16.15 4.15
C ASP A 102 -20.31 -15.10 5.20
N ASP A 103 -21.06 -13.99 5.21
CA ASP A 103 -21.03 -12.94 6.25
C ASP A 103 -19.65 -12.30 6.52
N VAL A 104 -18.82 -12.13 5.51
CA VAL A 104 -17.55 -11.40 5.68
C VAL A 104 -17.78 -9.89 5.74
N LEU A 105 -16.98 -9.19 6.55
CA LEU A 105 -17.04 -7.73 6.61
C LEU A 105 -16.05 -7.10 5.63
N VAL A 106 -16.58 -6.34 4.67
CA VAL A 106 -15.77 -5.61 3.69
C VAL A 106 -15.79 -4.11 3.98
N THR A 107 -14.61 -3.49 4.02
CA THR A 107 -14.45 -2.06 4.31
C THR A 107 -13.55 -1.40 3.28
N LYS A 108 -13.96 -0.24 2.74
CA LYS A 108 -13.14 0.58 1.84
C LYS A 108 -11.87 1.08 2.55
N VAL A 109 -10.75 1.00 1.87
CA VAL A 109 -9.47 1.54 2.32
C VAL A 109 -9.17 2.82 1.54
N VAL A 110 -8.92 3.92 2.24
CA VAL A 110 -8.64 5.22 1.63
C VAL A 110 -7.35 5.79 2.20
N TYR A 111 -6.35 5.96 1.35
CA TYR A 111 -5.10 6.59 1.72
C TYR A 111 -5.16 8.10 1.48
N PRO A 112 -4.81 8.94 2.47
CA PRO A 112 -4.67 10.38 2.29
C PRO A 112 -3.63 10.73 1.21
N VAL A 113 -3.81 11.87 0.55
CA VAL A 113 -2.95 12.29 -0.57
C VAL A 113 -1.49 12.46 -0.14
N ASP A 114 -1.25 12.99 1.05
CA ASP A 114 0.10 13.15 1.62
C ASP A 114 0.77 11.79 1.90
N VAL A 115 0.00 10.76 2.28
CA VAL A 115 0.50 9.39 2.42
C VAL A 115 0.90 8.83 1.05
N LYS A 116 0.08 9.01 0.03
CA LYS A 116 0.39 8.60 -1.34
C LYS A 116 1.67 9.27 -1.85
N MET A 117 1.77 10.59 -1.72
CA MET A 117 2.97 11.34 -2.12
C MET A 117 4.22 10.91 -1.34
N GLY A 118 4.09 10.67 -0.05
CA GLY A 118 5.18 10.15 0.77
C GLY A 118 5.68 8.79 0.31
N VAL A 119 4.75 7.90 -0.09
CA VAL A 119 5.07 6.58 -0.67
C VAL A 119 5.77 6.72 -2.01
N ALA A 120 5.31 7.63 -2.88
CA ALA A 120 5.98 7.88 -4.15
C ALA A 120 7.45 8.30 -3.93
N ASN A 121 7.70 9.23 -3.01
CA ASN A 121 9.07 9.67 -2.65
C ASN A 121 9.90 8.53 -2.03
N MET A 122 9.30 7.67 -1.20
CA MET A 122 9.99 6.50 -0.65
C MET A 122 10.38 5.51 -1.74
N LEU A 123 9.47 5.24 -2.68
CA LEU A 123 9.75 4.32 -3.79
C LEU A 123 10.79 4.90 -4.76
N GLU A 124 10.71 6.18 -5.09
CA GLU A 124 11.73 6.87 -5.89
C GLU A 124 13.11 6.77 -5.25
N TRP A 125 13.19 7.03 -3.96
CA TRP A 125 14.45 6.88 -3.22
C TRP A 125 14.94 5.42 -3.26
N ASP A 126 14.07 4.45 -3.10
CA ASP A 126 14.38 3.02 -3.14
C ASP A 126 14.96 2.62 -4.51
N LEU A 127 14.35 3.08 -5.59
CA LEU A 127 14.82 2.80 -6.95
C LEU A 127 16.22 3.37 -7.22
N ASN A 128 16.52 4.55 -6.68
CA ASN A 128 17.75 5.27 -6.96
C ASN A 128 18.89 4.97 -5.98
N ASN A 129 18.60 4.58 -4.75
CA ASN A 129 19.60 4.54 -3.67
C ASN A 129 19.73 3.18 -2.97
N ARG A 130 18.80 2.25 -3.14
CA ARG A 130 18.82 0.97 -2.41
C ARG A 130 20.10 0.16 -2.67
N SER A 131 20.64 0.19 -3.87
CA SER A 131 21.88 -0.50 -4.23
C SER A 131 23.13 0.06 -3.54
N LYS A 132 23.04 1.29 -3.00
CA LYS A 132 24.14 2.00 -2.33
C LYS A 132 24.07 1.89 -0.81
N VAL A 133 23.02 1.28 -0.27
CA VAL A 133 22.86 1.08 1.18
C VAL A 133 23.98 0.17 1.69
N GLY A 134 24.69 0.62 2.74
CA GLY A 134 25.84 -0.07 3.31
C GLY A 134 27.20 0.42 2.75
N ILE A 135 27.20 1.24 1.70
CA ILE A 135 28.41 1.90 1.21
C ILE A 135 28.51 3.26 1.90
N GLN A 136 29.55 3.47 2.73
CA GLN A 136 29.74 4.75 3.43
C GLN A 136 30.37 5.81 2.53
N SER A 137 31.34 5.41 1.72
CA SER A 137 31.99 6.31 0.78
C SER A 137 32.56 5.55 -0.41
N GLU A 138 32.59 6.20 -1.55
CA GLU A 138 33.21 5.71 -2.77
C GLU A 138 34.17 6.77 -3.30
N THR A 139 35.41 6.36 -3.61
CA THR A 139 36.40 7.26 -4.17
C THR A 139 36.79 6.76 -5.55
N ILE A 140 36.50 7.55 -6.59
CA ILE A 140 36.88 7.29 -7.96
C ILE A 140 37.81 8.40 -8.39
N SER A 141 39.13 8.07 -8.48
CA SER A 141 40.18 9.02 -8.81
C SER A 141 40.24 10.20 -7.83
N ARG A 142 39.86 11.41 -8.26
CA ARG A 142 39.89 12.65 -7.45
C ARG A 142 38.51 13.02 -6.89
N HIS A 143 37.48 12.23 -7.15
CA HIS A 143 36.14 12.43 -6.64
C HIS A 143 35.82 11.44 -5.52
N SER A 144 35.45 11.96 -4.35
CA SER A 144 34.93 11.18 -3.23
C SER A 144 33.47 11.52 -3.02
N VAL A 145 32.63 10.49 -2.96
CA VAL A 145 31.21 10.61 -2.65
C VAL A 145 30.96 9.93 -1.31
N THR A 146 30.38 10.67 -0.38
CA THR A 146 29.92 10.12 0.90
C THR A 146 28.42 9.91 0.84
N TYR A 147 27.96 8.71 1.14
CA TYR A 147 26.55 8.36 1.13
C TYR A 147 25.92 8.58 2.50
N PHE A 148 24.61 8.73 2.50
CA PHE A 148 23.83 8.89 3.74
C PHE A 148 23.97 7.65 4.62
N SER A 149 24.35 7.84 5.89
CA SER A 149 24.44 6.74 6.86
C SER A 149 23.03 6.29 7.28
N MET A 150 22.75 5.00 7.09
CA MET A 150 21.48 4.35 7.43
C MET A 150 21.52 3.71 8.83
N ASP A 151 22.15 4.36 9.79
CA ASP A 151 22.17 3.95 11.21
C ASP A 151 20.83 4.24 11.90
N GLY A 152 20.64 3.63 13.07
CA GLY A 152 19.36 3.67 13.80
C GLY A 152 18.86 5.08 14.14
N ASP A 153 19.78 6.05 14.24
CA ASP A 153 19.42 7.44 14.51
C ASP A 153 18.91 8.20 13.28
N ASN A 154 19.31 7.79 12.09
CA ASN A 154 19.01 8.45 10.83
C ASN A 154 18.00 7.70 9.94
N ALA A 155 17.72 6.43 10.24
CA ALA A 155 16.83 5.58 9.47
C ALA A 155 15.60 5.13 10.27
N SER A 156 14.50 4.90 9.56
CA SER A 156 13.28 4.28 10.06
C SER A 156 12.71 3.37 8.98
N MET A 157 12.32 2.15 9.34
CA MET A 157 11.78 1.15 8.39
C MET A 157 12.70 0.84 7.19
N GLY A 158 14.02 1.08 7.31
CA GLY A 158 14.96 0.94 6.20
C GLY A 158 14.97 2.11 5.20
N TYR A 159 14.44 3.27 5.60
CA TYR A 159 14.43 4.53 4.85
C TYR A 159 14.98 5.68 5.69
N PRO A 160 15.53 6.74 5.09
CA PRO A 160 15.86 7.97 5.82
C PRO A 160 14.66 8.51 6.61
N LYS A 161 14.87 8.94 7.85
CA LYS A 161 13.80 9.50 8.71
C LYS A 161 13.09 10.71 8.07
N SER A 162 13.79 11.48 7.25
CA SER A 162 13.22 12.60 6.50
C SER A 162 12.11 12.17 5.53
N LEU A 163 12.22 10.95 4.96
CA LEU A 163 11.23 10.38 4.05
C LEU A 163 10.05 9.73 4.76
N THR A 164 10.14 9.44 6.06
CA THR A 164 9.10 8.72 6.81
C THR A 164 8.32 9.62 7.77
N GLY A 165 8.73 10.88 7.89
CA GLY A 165 8.15 11.84 8.83
C GLY A 165 6.66 12.12 8.66
N PHE A 166 6.16 12.04 7.43
CA PHE A 166 4.74 12.22 7.09
C PHE A 166 3.81 11.17 7.73
N LEU A 167 4.35 10.02 8.15
CA LEU A 167 3.55 8.96 8.77
C LEU A 167 3.22 9.24 10.24
N LYS A 168 3.93 10.13 10.91
CA LYS A 168 3.75 10.39 12.35
C LYS A 168 2.30 10.71 12.75
N PRO A 169 1.55 11.55 12.01
CA PRO A 169 0.15 11.86 12.36
C PRO A 169 -0.80 10.67 12.25
N TYR A 170 -0.40 9.63 11.51
CA TYR A 170 -1.23 8.45 11.21
C TYR A 170 -0.96 7.27 12.14
N VAL A 171 0.06 7.36 13.00
CA VAL A 171 0.39 6.29 13.95
C VAL A 171 -0.69 6.19 15.00
N LYS A 172 -1.30 5.00 15.12
CA LYS A 172 -2.30 4.68 16.14
C LYS A 172 -1.65 3.94 17.31
N ALA A 173 -2.16 4.19 18.52
CA ALA A 173 -1.76 3.42 19.69
C ALA A 173 -2.11 1.93 19.49
N ARG A 174 -1.25 1.05 19.98
CA ARG A 174 -1.56 -0.37 20.14
C ARG A 174 -2.35 -0.54 21.43
N PHE A 175 -3.51 -1.15 21.32
CA PHE A 175 -4.26 -1.66 22.46
C PHE A 175 -4.33 -3.17 22.36
#